data_3c4cd90d2d42e8b49d846af4928e87ec
#
_entry.id   3c4cd90d2d42e8b49d846af4928e87ec
#
_cell.length_a   1.000
_cell.length_b   1.000
_cell.length_c   1.000
_cell.angle_alpha   90.00
_cell.angle_beta   90.00
_cell.angle_gamma   90.00
#
_symmetry.space_group_name_H-M   'P 1'
#
loop_
_entity.id
_entity.type
_entity.pdbx_description
1 polymer ?
#
loop_
_entity_poly.entity_id
_entity_poly.type
_entity_poly.pdbx_seq_one_letter_code
_entity_poly.pdbx_strand_id
1 'polypeptide(L)'
;MKALKAYACKALAVLLAGALLWQTLRLHTAQLDAATTRTVTAETLRKIADLTAKAAQAVRDRETQWAHAQEKNAYETQSQITAARADADDARRAGDRLQQRVAALVAAARGAAAHPGAEPAVAPASDPIGVLADVFSRADKRAGLLAEYADAARLAGIGCERDYDALIGP
;
A
#
# COMPACT_ATOMS: atom_id res chain seq x y z
N MET A 1 -50.51 28.66 -83.90
CA MET A 1 -50.66 28.56 -82.40
C MET A 1 -50.53 27.11 -81.84
N LYS A 2 -50.89 26.06 -82.54
CA LYS A 2 -50.78 24.65 -82.07
C LYS A 2 -49.31 24.14 -81.94
N ALA A 3 -48.41 24.53 -82.84
CA ALA A 3 -47.01 24.11 -82.81
C ALA A 3 -46.24 24.70 -81.62
N LEU A 4 -46.51 25.93 -81.25
CA LEU A 4 -45.83 26.63 -80.09
C LEU A 4 -46.16 25.97 -78.74
N LYS A 5 -47.45 25.50 -78.58
CA LYS A 5 -47.87 24.77 -77.38
C LYS A 5 -47.20 23.40 -77.29
N ALA A 6 -46.95 22.74 -78.37
CA ALA A 6 -46.26 21.41 -78.40
C ALA A 6 -44.80 21.52 -78.04
N TYR A 7 -44.07 22.61 -78.42
CA TYR A 7 -42.70 22.82 -78.05
C TYR A 7 -42.58 23.24 -76.58
N ALA A 8 -43.53 24.06 -76.08
CA ALA A 8 -43.57 24.41 -74.67
C ALA A 8 -43.79 23.18 -73.75
N CYS A 9 -44.67 22.25 -74.14
CA CYS A 9 -44.87 21.00 -73.37
C CYS A 9 -43.63 20.08 -73.38
N LYS A 10 -42.90 20.00 -74.49
CA LYS A 10 -41.65 19.23 -74.56
C LYS A 10 -40.55 19.88 -73.73
N ALA A 11 -40.40 21.17 -73.77
CA ALA A 11 -39.43 21.88 -72.92
C ALA A 11 -39.72 21.70 -71.45
N LEU A 12 -40.98 21.77 -71.01
CA LEU A 12 -41.39 21.55 -69.64
C LEU A 12 -41.09 20.09 -69.17
N ALA A 13 -41.37 19.11 -70.06
CA ALA A 13 -41.06 17.72 -69.75
C ALA A 13 -39.54 17.45 -69.56
N VAL A 14 -38.70 18.08 -70.38
CA VAL A 14 -37.23 17.99 -70.24
C VAL A 14 -36.72 18.64 -68.94
N LEU A 15 -37.31 19.80 -68.59
CA LEU A 15 -36.96 20.44 -67.31
C LEU A 15 -37.35 19.62 -66.11
N LEU A 16 -38.55 19.02 -66.14
CA LEU A 16 -39.03 18.13 -65.06
C LEU A 16 -38.15 16.85 -64.96
N ALA A 17 -37.79 16.25 -66.11
CA ALA A 17 -36.91 15.10 -66.12
C ALA A 17 -35.52 15.45 -65.57
N GLY A 18 -34.97 16.61 -65.92
CA GLY A 18 -33.69 17.14 -65.39
C GLY A 18 -33.75 17.37 -63.90
N ALA A 19 -34.86 17.97 -63.40
CA ALA A 19 -35.05 18.19 -61.97
C ALA A 19 -35.17 16.89 -61.16
N LEU A 20 -35.86 15.91 -61.70
CA LEU A 20 -35.97 14.58 -61.08
C LEU A 20 -34.60 13.85 -61.02
N LEU A 21 -33.82 13.90 -62.12
CA LEU A 21 -32.45 13.36 -62.13
C LEU A 21 -31.54 14.06 -61.10
N TRP A 22 -31.64 15.37 -61.02
CA TRP A 22 -30.90 16.14 -60.05
C TRP A 22 -31.25 15.73 -58.60
N GLN A 23 -32.54 15.61 -58.30
CA GLN A 23 -33.02 15.17 -56.98
C GLN A 23 -32.54 13.75 -56.64
N THR A 24 -32.61 12.79 -57.59
CA THR A 24 -32.17 11.44 -57.34
C THR A 24 -30.65 11.37 -57.09
N LEU A 25 -29.85 12.10 -57.86
CA LEU A 25 -28.40 12.19 -57.63
C LEU A 25 -28.08 12.78 -56.27
N ARG A 26 -28.77 13.85 -55.87
CA ARG A 26 -28.58 14.50 -54.57
C ARG A 26 -28.96 13.57 -53.38
N LEU A 27 -30.02 12.77 -53.54
CA LEU A 27 -30.41 11.78 -52.54
C LEU A 27 -29.39 10.63 -52.45
N HIS A 28 -28.85 10.17 -53.57
CA HIS A 28 -27.83 9.14 -53.59
C HIS A 28 -26.52 9.58 -52.90
N THR A 29 -26.04 10.80 -53.16
CA THR A 29 -24.85 11.31 -52.51
C THR A 29 -25.07 11.47 -50.99
N ALA A 30 -26.22 11.97 -50.57
CA ALA A 30 -26.57 12.11 -49.14
C ALA A 30 -26.65 10.76 -48.40
N GLN A 31 -27.13 9.71 -49.09
CA GLN A 31 -27.19 8.35 -48.54
C GLN A 31 -25.78 7.73 -48.38
N LEU A 32 -24.89 7.93 -49.34
CA LEU A 32 -23.51 7.48 -49.27
C LEU A 32 -22.74 8.19 -48.14
N ASP A 33 -22.91 9.49 -48.00
CA ASP A 33 -22.27 10.27 -46.90
C ASP A 33 -22.80 9.83 -45.53
N ALA A 34 -24.10 9.57 -45.41
CA ALA A 34 -24.70 9.04 -44.18
C ALA A 34 -24.21 7.61 -43.85
N ALA A 35 -23.97 6.76 -44.85
CA ALA A 35 -23.44 5.42 -44.65
C ALA A 35 -21.97 5.47 -44.18
N THR A 36 -21.14 6.30 -44.83
CA THR A 36 -19.71 6.46 -44.45
C THR A 36 -19.57 7.06 -43.06
N THR A 37 -20.40 8.07 -42.71
CA THR A 37 -20.40 8.64 -41.38
C THR A 37 -20.76 7.61 -40.30
N ARG A 38 -21.77 6.74 -40.57
CA ARG A 38 -22.15 5.66 -39.65
C ARG A 38 -21.03 4.64 -39.41
N THR A 39 -20.32 4.26 -40.48
CA THR A 39 -19.19 3.31 -40.33
C THR A 39 -18.05 3.90 -39.55
N VAL A 40 -17.66 5.14 -39.85
CA VAL A 40 -16.61 5.86 -39.12
C VAL A 40 -16.96 6.04 -37.63
N THR A 41 -18.21 6.43 -37.34
CA THR A 41 -18.64 6.56 -35.94
C THR A 41 -18.67 5.22 -35.22
N ALA A 42 -19.12 4.15 -35.87
CA ALA A 42 -19.12 2.80 -35.28
C ALA A 42 -17.68 2.30 -35.01
N GLU A 43 -16.73 2.56 -35.90
CA GLU A 43 -15.32 2.21 -35.70
C GLU A 43 -14.68 3.03 -34.56
N THR A 44 -14.95 4.32 -34.49
CA THR A 44 -14.43 5.16 -33.39
C THR A 44 -14.99 4.73 -32.04
N LEU A 45 -16.29 4.42 -31.93
CA LEU A 45 -16.90 3.90 -30.72
C LEU A 45 -16.29 2.55 -30.29
N ARG A 46 -16.03 1.65 -31.26
CA ARG A 46 -15.34 0.38 -30.97
C ARG A 46 -13.92 0.60 -30.45
N LYS A 47 -13.16 1.51 -31.06
CA LYS A 47 -11.80 1.86 -30.58
C LYS A 47 -11.82 2.45 -29.18
N ILE A 48 -12.76 3.36 -28.90
CA ILE A 48 -12.92 3.94 -27.55
C ILE A 48 -13.28 2.84 -26.54
N ALA A 49 -14.21 1.94 -26.88
CA ALA A 49 -14.60 0.83 -26.01
C ALA A 49 -13.42 -0.12 -25.74
N ASP A 50 -12.61 -0.45 -26.74
CA ASP A 50 -11.42 -1.28 -26.59
C ASP A 50 -10.35 -0.60 -25.70
N LEU A 51 -10.09 0.69 -25.93
CA LEU A 51 -9.15 1.46 -25.12
C LEU A 51 -9.61 1.58 -23.66
N THR A 52 -10.90 1.83 -23.42
CA THR A 52 -11.44 1.89 -22.06
C THR A 52 -11.39 0.52 -21.37
N ALA A 53 -11.66 -0.56 -22.07
CA ALA A 53 -11.53 -1.92 -21.55
C ALA A 53 -10.07 -2.24 -21.18
N LYS A 54 -9.11 -1.92 -22.05
CA LYS A 54 -7.67 -2.11 -21.78
C LYS A 54 -7.20 -1.25 -20.59
N ALA A 55 -7.62 0.00 -20.53
CA ALA A 55 -7.30 0.86 -19.40
C ALA A 55 -7.86 0.32 -18.07
N ALA A 56 -9.13 -0.14 -18.07
CA ALA A 56 -9.74 -0.75 -16.91
C ALA A 56 -9.04 -2.06 -16.50
N GLN A 57 -8.54 -2.83 -17.45
CA GLN A 57 -7.75 -4.03 -17.16
C GLN A 57 -6.40 -3.68 -16.55
N ALA A 58 -5.68 -2.71 -17.11
CA ALA A 58 -4.41 -2.26 -16.56
C ALA A 58 -4.52 -1.72 -15.12
N VAL A 59 -5.64 -1.06 -14.79
CA VAL A 59 -5.93 -0.62 -13.41
C VAL A 59 -6.11 -1.83 -12.50
N ARG A 60 -6.93 -2.81 -12.88
CA ARG A 60 -7.14 -4.05 -12.09
C ARG A 60 -5.85 -4.83 -11.88
N ASP A 61 -5.03 -4.95 -12.92
CA ASP A 61 -3.74 -5.66 -12.83
C ASP A 61 -2.81 -4.94 -11.85
N ARG A 62 -2.82 -3.62 -11.83
CA ARG A 62 -2.07 -2.81 -10.86
C ARG A 62 -2.59 -2.97 -9.43
N GLU A 63 -3.91 -2.93 -9.25
CA GLU A 63 -4.55 -3.14 -7.94
C GLU A 63 -4.21 -4.52 -7.36
N THR A 64 -4.23 -5.57 -8.19
CA THR A 64 -3.84 -6.92 -7.74
C THR A 64 -2.36 -7.01 -7.37
N GLN A 65 -1.49 -6.38 -8.14
CA GLN A 65 -0.05 -6.31 -7.81
C GLN A 65 0.19 -5.58 -6.48
N TRP A 66 -0.49 -4.46 -6.24
CA TRP A 66 -0.41 -3.73 -4.97
C TRP A 66 -0.94 -4.56 -3.80
N ALA A 67 -2.08 -5.23 -3.96
CA ALA A 67 -2.64 -6.08 -2.92
C ALA A 67 -1.65 -7.20 -2.52
N HIS A 68 -1.03 -7.85 -3.49
CA HIS A 68 -0.01 -8.87 -3.22
C HIS A 68 1.26 -8.31 -2.58
N ALA A 69 1.71 -7.12 -3.00
CA ALA A 69 2.86 -6.47 -2.38
C ALA A 69 2.59 -6.10 -0.91
N GLN A 70 1.41 -5.54 -0.62
CA GLN A 70 0.99 -5.23 0.75
C GLN A 70 0.86 -6.47 1.63
N GLU A 71 0.26 -7.54 1.13
CA GLU A 71 0.15 -8.81 1.85
C GLU A 71 1.53 -9.38 2.21
N LYS A 72 2.44 -9.39 1.24
CA LYS A 72 3.83 -9.82 1.45
C LYS A 72 4.54 -8.96 2.49
N ASN A 73 4.46 -7.63 2.37
CA ASN A 73 5.08 -6.69 3.30
C ASN A 73 4.52 -6.84 4.72
N ALA A 74 3.20 -7.00 4.85
CA ALA A 74 2.55 -7.23 6.13
C ALA A 74 3.04 -8.52 6.79
N TYR A 75 3.13 -9.61 6.02
CA TYR A 75 3.66 -10.89 6.51
C TYR A 75 5.13 -10.78 6.95
N GLU A 76 5.98 -10.14 6.14
CA GLU A 76 7.40 -9.94 6.46
C GLU A 76 7.57 -9.05 7.70
N THR A 77 6.81 -7.97 7.81
CA THR A 77 6.83 -7.07 8.97
C THR A 77 6.38 -7.81 10.23
N GLN A 78 5.31 -8.58 10.17
CA GLN A 78 4.83 -9.37 11.32
C GLN A 78 5.84 -10.43 11.72
N SER A 79 6.48 -11.09 10.77
CA SER A 79 7.54 -12.06 11.04
C SER A 79 8.73 -11.42 11.74
N GLN A 80 9.18 -10.25 11.29
CA GLN A 80 10.28 -9.50 11.91
C GLN A 80 9.93 -9.04 13.33
N ILE A 81 8.70 -8.55 13.57
CA ILE A 81 8.24 -8.17 14.91
C ILE A 81 8.22 -9.40 15.84
N THR A 82 7.79 -10.55 15.34
CA THR A 82 7.76 -11.78 16.12
C THR A 82 9.17 -12.25 16.50
N ALA A 83 10.11 -12.18 15.56
CA ALA A 83 11.53 -12.49 15.81
C ALA A 83 12.15 -11.53 16.82
N ALA A 84 11.94 -10.22 16.66
CA ALA A 84 12.45 -9.22 17.59
C ALA A 84 11.91 -9.40 19.03
N ARG A 85 10.63 -9.80 19.17
CA ARG A 85 10.06 -10.13 20.47
C ARG A 85 10.71 -11.36 21.10
N ALA A 86 10.97 -12.41 20.30
CA ALA A 86 11.66 -13.61 20.80
C ALA A 86 13.07 -13.26 21.29
N ASP A 87 13.81 -12.44 20.55
CA ASP A 87 15.15 -11.98 20.94
C ASP A 87 15.10 -11.14 22.23
N ALA A 88 14.11 -10.26 22.37
CA ALA A 88 13.89 -9.48 23.57
C ALA A 88 13.57 -10.37 24.78
N ASP A 89 12.79 -11.41 24.63
CA ASP A 89 12.50 -12.37 25.68
C ASP A 89 13.74 -13.16 26.11
N ASP A 90 14.60 -13.54 25.15
CA ASP A 90 15.87 -14.20 25.45
C ASP A 90 16.81 -13.28 26.22
N ALA A 91 16.91 -12.02 25.82
CA ALA A 91 17.68 -11.00 26.52
C ALA A 91 17.16 -10.78 27.95
N ARG A 92 15.83 -10.71 28.16
CA ARG A 92 15.23 -10.62 29.50
C ARG A 92 15.58 -11.83 30.36
N ARG A 93 15.46 -13.04 29.84
CA ARG A 93 15.85 -14.29 30.55
C ARG A 93 17.32 -14.28 30.95
N ALA A 94 18.19 -13.74 30.11
CA ALA A 94 19.61 -13.60 30.44
C ALA A 94 19.83 -12.56 31.55
N GLY A 95 19.13 -11.42 31.48
CA GLY A 95 19.14 -10.38 32.53
C GLY A 95 18.66 -10.90 33.88
N ASP A 96 17.53 -11.60 33.90
CA ASP A 96 17.00 -12.20 35.13
C ASP A 96 17.98 -13.21 35.78
N ARG A 97 18.65 -14.03 34.98
CA ARG A 97 19.70 -14.95 35.49
C ARG A 97 20.88 -14.18 36.08
N LEU A 98 21.28 -13.07 35.46
CA LEU A 98 22.35 -12.22 36.01
C LEU A 98 21.93 -11.58 37.32
N GLN A 99 20.70 -11.04 37.40
CA GLN A 99 20.16 -10.44 38.63
C GLN A 99 20.09 -11.48 39.76
N GLN A 100 19.68 -12.72 39.49
CA GLN A 100 19.68 -13.81 40.47
C GLN A 100 21.11 -14.10 41.01
N ARG A 101 22.12 -14.09 40.13
CA ARG A 101 23.53 -14.27 40.56
C ARG A 101 24.03 -13.12 41.41
N VAL A 102 23.69 -11.88 41.01
CA VAL A 102 24.03 -10.68 41.82
C VAL A 102 23.37 -10.76 43.19
N ALA A 103 22.09 -11.11 43.27
CA ALA A 103 21.39 -11.26 44.55
C ALA A 103 22.03 -12.35 45.43
N ALA A 104 22.42 -13.48 44.84
CA ALA A 104 23.13 -14.56 45.57
C ALA A 104 24.48 -14.10 46.11
N LEU A 105 25.26 -13.36 45.31
CA LEU A 105 26.55 -12.80 45.74
C LEU A 105 26.38 -11.78 46.89
N VAL A 106 25.40 -10.89 46.80
CA VAL A 106 25.06 -9.94 47.86
C VAL A 106 24.66 -10.66 49.15
N ALA A 107 23.83 -11.71 49.06
CA ALA A 107 23.44 -12.53 50.21
C ALA A 107 24.63 -13.23 50.86
N ALA A 108 25.55 -13.81 50.04
CA ALA A 108 26.76 -14.45 50.52
C ALA A 108 27.70 -13.44 51.25
N ALA A 109 27.88 -12.25 50.67
CA ALA A 109 28.67 -11.19 51.27
C ALA A 109 28.11 -10.75 52.65
N ARG A 110 26.78 -10.61 52.77
CA ARG A 110 26.11 -10.33 54.05
C ARG A 110 26.29 -11.46 55.05
N GLY A 111 26.16 -12.72 54.62
CA GLY A 111 26.39 -13.88 55.47
C GLY A 111 27.84 -13.95 56.02
N ALA A 112 28.83 -13.62 55.19
CA ALA A 112 30.21 -13.56 55.58
C ALA A 112 30.51 -12.45 56.60
N ALA A 113 29.86 -11.27 56.47
CA ALA A 113 29.99 -10.16 57.41
C ALA A 113 29.29 -10.40 58.77
N ALA A 114 28.37 -11.35 58.84
CA ALA A 114 27.63 -11.70 60.06
C ALA A 114 28.33 -12.80 60.88
N HIS A 115 29.56 -13.24 60.59
CA HIS A 115 30.28 -14.23 61.38
C HIS A 115 30.64 -13.69 62.75
N PRO A 116 30.41 -14.47 63.87
CA PRO A 116 30.70 -14.03 65.22
C PRO A 116 32.20 -14.03 65.49
N GLY A 117 32.84 -12.92 65.24
CA GLY A 117 34.27 -12.67 65.39
C GLY A 117 34.76 -11.38 64.75
N ALA A 118 33.96 -10.78 63.94
CA ALA A 118 34.18 -9.42 63.44
C ALA A 118 33.63 -8.43 64.49
N GLU A 119 34.42 -7.42 64.93
CA GLU A 119 33.92 -6.32 65.73
C GLU A 119 32.64 -5.76 65.07
N PRO A 120 31.62 -5.40 65.87
CA PRO A 120 30.37 -4.88 65.31
C PRO A 120 30.68 -3.54 64.64
N ALA A 121 31.02 -3.60 63.36
CA ALA A 121 30.94 -2.40 62.55
C ALA A 121 29.48 -1.94 62.64
N VAL A 122 29.28 -0.71 63.12
CA VAL A 122 27.97 -0.06 63.24
C VAL A 122 27.17 -0.43 62.01
N ALA A 123 26.13 -1.23 62.19
CA ALA A 123 25.28 -1.68 61.06
C ALA A 123 24.76 -0.41 60.37
N PRO A 124 25.09 -0.12 59.13
CA PRO A 124 24.50 1.01 58.46
C PRO A 124 22.99 0.78 58.40
N ALA A 125 22.22 1.77 58.89
CA ALA A 125 20.76 1.71 58.92
C ALA A 125 20.12 1.59 57.52
N SER A 126 20.94 1.55 56.47
CA SER A 126 20.55 1.32 55.06
C SER A 126 21.55 0.40 54.38
N ASP A 127 21.05 -0.58 53.63
CA ASP A 127 21.87 -1.41 52.72
C ASP A 127 22.02 -0.70 51.37
N PRO A 128 23.07 0.13 51.17
CA PRO A 128 23.21 0.93 49.97
C PRO A 128 23.43 0.05 48.72
N ILE A 129 24.03 -1.11 48.90
CA ILE A 129 24.27 -2.08 47.77
C ILE A 129 22.97 -2.71 47.33
N GLY A 130 22.11 -3.10 48.27
CA GLY A 130 20.80 -3.66 47.97
C GLY A 130 19.86 -2.65 47.31
N VAL A 131 19.86 -1.41 47.81
CA VAL A 131 19.09 -0.31 47.20
C VAL A 131 19.56 -0.02 45.75
N LEU A 132 20.90 0.05 45.53
CA LEU A 132 21.47 0.28 44.23
C LEU A 132 21.13 -0.87 43.23
N ALA A 133 21.22 -2.11 43.69
CA ALA A 133 20.86 -3.29 42.89
C ALA A 133 19.38 -3.28 42.50
N ASP A 134 18.48 -2.88 43.41
CA ASP A 134 17.05 -2.77 43.13
C ASP A 134 16.73 -1.64 42.13
N VAL A 135 17.35 -0.45 42.31
CA VAL A 135 17.20 0.67 41.38
C VAL A 135 17.72 0.28 39.99
N PHE A 136 18.89 -0.36 39.91
CA PHE A 136 19.44 -0.83 38.64
C PHE A 136 18.53 -1.86 37.94
N SER A 137 18.03 -2.84 38.71
CA SER A 137 17.08 -3.83 38.18
C SER A 137 15.80 -3.20 37.60
N ARG A 138 15.26 -2.18 38.29
CA ARG A 138 14.08 -1.45 37.79
C ARG A 138 14.39 -0.61 36.56
N ALA A 139 15.57 0.02 36.51
CA ALA A 139 16.00 0.79 35.36
C ALA A 139 16.22 -0.09 34.14
N ASP A 140 16.88 -1.23 34.33
CA ASP A 140 17.12 -2.23 33.27
C ASP A 140 15.81 -2.78 32.67
N LYS A 141 14.85 -3.15 33.53
CA LYS A 141 13.51 -3.60 33.09
C LYS A 141 12.78 -2.54 32.28
N ARG A 142 12.85 -1.26 32.69
CA ARG A 142 12.22 -0.16 31.95
C ARG A 142 12.92 0.08 30.61
N ALA A 143 14.26 0.03 30.60
CA ALA A 143 15.03 0.14 29.37
C ALA A 143 14.68 -0.97 28.37
N GLY A 144 14.53 -2.22 28.84
CA GLY A 144 14.11 -3.33 28.01
C GLY A 144 12.71 -3.15 27.40
N LEU A 145 11.73 -2.67 28.19
CA LEU A 145 10.38 -2.36 27.68
C LEU A 145 10.40 -1.24 26.61
N LEU A 146 11.20 -0.19 26.86
CA LEU A 146 11.33 0.90 25.88
C LEU A 146 12.01 0.45 24.59
N ALA A 147 13.03 -0.39 24.69
CA ALA A 147 13.72 -0.96 23.53
C ALA A 147 12.76 -1.81 22.68
N GLU A 148 11.95 -2.68 23.31
CA GLU A 148 10.94 -3.48 22.62
C GLU A 148 9.92 -2.61 21.88
N TYR A 149 9.43 -1.55 22.54
CA TYR A 149 8.51 -0.62 21.91
C TYR A 149 9.13 0.12 20.72
N ALA A 150 10.38 0.57 20.89
CA ALA A 150 11.13 1.27 19.84
C ALA A 150 11.38 0.36 18.62
N ASP A 151 11.75 -0.91 18.85
CA ASP A 151 11.95 -1.89 17.78
C ASP A 151 10.65 -2.19 17.03
N ALA A 152 9.55 -2.38 17.74
CA ALA A 152 8.24 -2.59 17.12
C ALA A 152 7.80 -1.39 16.28
N ALA A 153 7.98 -0.17 16.80
CA ALA A 153 7.65 1.06 16.09
C ALA A 153 8.53 1.25 14.85
N ARG A 154 9.84 0.97 14.95
CA ARG A 154 10.77 1.03 13.83
C ARG A 154 10.39 0.04 12.72
N LEU A 155 10.08 -1.21 13.08
CA LEU A 155 9.71 -2.24 12.11
C LEU A 155 8.36 -1.92 11.43
N ALA A 156 7.40 -1.37 12.18
CA ALA A 156 6.15 -0.87 11.60
C ALA A 156 6.39 0.29 10.62
N GLY A 157 7.27 1.23 10.98
CA GLY A 157 7.66 2.33 10.09
C GLY A 157 8.28 1.84 8.77
N ILE A 158 9.22 0.91 8.84
CA ILE A 158 9.83 0.27 7.65
C ILE A 158 8.77 -0.44 6.80
N GLY A 159 7.79 -1.10 7.44
CA GLY A 159 6.65 -1.71 6.74
C GLY A 159 5.85 -0.68 5.94
N CYS A 160 5.50 0.46 6.57
CA CYS A 160 4.80 1.56 5.90
C CYS A 160 5.61 2.17 4.73
N GLU A 161 6.93 2.33 4.88
CA GLU A 161 7.79 2.81 3.79
C GLU A 161 7.76 1.84 2.60
N ARG A 162 7.87 0.53 2.83
CA ARG A 162 7.79 -0.49 1.77
C ARG A 162 6.44 -0.50 1.07
N ASP A 163 5.35 -0.33 1.83
CA ASP A 163 4.01 -0.24 1.26
C ASP A 163 3.85 1.01 0.38
N TYR A 164 4.39 2.13 0.82
CA TYR A 164 4.41 3.37 0.05
C TYR A 164 5.24 3.22 -1.24
N ASP A 165 6.43 2.66 -1.16
CA ASP A 165 7.30 2.40 -2.31
C ASP A 165 6.63 1.46 -3.33
N ALA A 166 5.90 0.45 -2.86
CA ALA A 166 5.14 -0.45 -3.72
C ALA A 166 3.99 0.25 -4.47
N LEU A 167 3.43 1.33 -3.93
CA LEU A 167 2.38 2.13 -4.58
C LEU A 167 2.93 3.05 -5.66
N ILE A 168 4.12 3.63 -5.45
CA ILE A 168 4.72 4.59 -6.40
C ILE A 168 5.34 3.85 -7.58
N GLY A 169 5.83 2.63 -7.37
CA GLY A 169 6.57 1.85 -8.36
C GLY A 169 7.96 2.42 -8.65
N PRO A 170 8.82 1.66 -9.31
CA PRO A 170 10.08 2.18 -9.81
C PRO A 170 9.87 3.17 -10.96
#